data_de9f95b11ed4788909f26bd21710ad13
#
_entry.id   de9f95b11ed4788909f26bd21710ad13
#
_cell.length_a   1.000
_cell.length_b   1.000
_cell.length_c   1.000
_cell.angle_alpha   90.00
_cell.angle_beta   90.00
_cell.angle_gamma   90.00
#
_symmetry.space_group_name_H-M   'P 1'
#
loop_
_entity.id
_entity.type
_entity.pdbx_description
1 polymer ?
#
loop_
_entity_poly.entity_id
_entity_poly.type
_entity_poly.pdbx_seq_one_letter_code
_entity_poly.pdbx_strand_id
1 'polypeptide(L)'
;MKHFAGGISQRISYISSLTFTSLAALLISQLLLSACSGTRASGGGNRTAATPAVPVTAANVIQKTVPIQVRAIGNVEAFNTIQVKAQVGGELIKVHFTEGQFVKKGDMLFTIDPRPYEATVSQIEANIQKDTAQAKQAQATLAKDAAQARNAEAEERRYSELVEKGVVSKEQYDQFRASFEALQATLNADKAAINSAEQATKADEANLGNAKLQLAYCYIHSPIDGRTGSLLVHQGNLIKANDVPVVVVDQIDPIRAGFTVPEQQLADIKRYSAAGTLKVRAVIPGQEQQPMEGTISFVDNSVDTTTGTIKLKGVFSNPERRLWPGQFVNVVMTLTMQPDVLVVPSSAVQTGQAGTFVFVINSDLTVESRPVVLGRSLDGETVIEKGLQPDEKVVTDGQLRLVPGAKVEIKADASEVKP
;
A
#
# COMPACT_ATOMS: atom_id res chain seq x y z
N MET A 1 21.66 29.57 -46.98
CA MET A 1 21.25 30.98 -46.98
C MET A 1 21.39 31.49 -45.57
N LYS A 2 22.45 32.24 -45.37
CA LYS A 2 22.57 33.61 -44.83
C LYS A 2 22.17 33.72 -43.36
N HIS A 3 23.17 33.80 -42.46
CA HIS A 3 23.83 35.04 -41.98
C HIS A 3 23.02 35.66 -40.83
N PHE A 4 23.51 36.02 -39.66
CA PHE A 4 24.64 36.81 -39.20
C PHE A 4 24.73 36.62 -37.68
N ALA A 5 25.78 36.29 -36.96
CA ALA A 5 27.07 37.02 -36.83
C ALA A 5 26.97 38.34 -36.04
N GLY A 6 27.76 38.40 -35.03
CA GLY A 6 28.34 39.61 -34.46
C GLY A 6 27.99 39.81 -33.00
N GLY A 7 28.86 40.02 -32.09
CA GLY A 7 30.22 40.47 -32.05
C GLY A 7 30.50 40.88 -30.61
N ILE A 8 31.59 40.41 -29.99
CA ILE A 8 32.82 41.19 -29.80
C ILE A 8 32.66 42.36 -28.80
N SER A 9 33.26 42.18 -27.62
CA SER A 9 34.58 42.64 -27.21
C SER A 9 34.58 44.00 -26.50
N GLN A 10 35.19 44.04 -25.40
CA GLN A 10 36.32 44.95 -25.01
C GLN A 10 36.40 44.97 -23.48
N ARG A 11 37.45 44.42 -22.88
CA ARG A 11 38.84 44.94 -22.75
C ARG A 11 38.94 46.18 -21.86
N ILE A 12 39.76 46.04 -20.92
CA ILE A 12 41.06 46.65 -20.57
C ILE A 12 40.95 47.38 -19.22
N SER A 13 41.62 46.90 -18.13
CA SER A 13 43.00 47.14 -17.75
C SER A 13 43.29 48.60 -17.37
N TYR A 14 43.73 48.76 -16.11
CA TYR A 14 44.74 49.72 -15.64
C TYR A 14 45.16 49.25 -14.25
N ILE A 15 46.23 48.69 -13.95
CA ILE A 15 47.68 48.89 -13.86
C ILE A 15 48.07 50.27 -13.29
N SER A 16 48.74 50.12 -12.18
CA SER A 16 49.92 50.84 -11.69
C SER A 16 49.79 52.10 -10.88
N SER A 17 50.61 52.04 -9.96
CA SER A 17 51.62 52.95 -9.39
C SER A 17 51.14 53.72 -8.18
N LEU A 18 51.86 53.91 -7.15
CA LEU A 18 53.27 54.10 -6.82
C LEU A 18 53.36 54.05 -5.30
N THR A 19 54.18 53.22 -4.66
CA THR A 19 55.48 53.55 -4.03
C THR A 19 55.70 54.95 -3.49
N PHE A 20 56.36 54.97 -2.33
CA PHE A 20 57.02 56.11 -1.66
C PHE A 20 56.23 56.91 -0.68
N THR A 21 56.54 56.65 0.59
CA THR A 21 57.32 57.54 1.53
C THR A 21 57.38 56.77 2.84
N SER A 22 58.44 56.07 3.16
CA SER A 22 59.67 56.46 3.83
C SER A 22 59.39 57.08 5.20
N LEU A 23 59.85 56.28 6.18
CA LEU A 23 61.01 56.62 7.00
C LEU A 23 60.94 58.00 7.62
N ALA A 24 60.39 58.08 8.84
CA ALA A 24 60.80 59.03 9.85
C ALA A 24 59.89 58.91 11.07
N ALA A 25 60.35 58.27 12.10
CA ALA A 25 60.20 58.61 13.50
C ALA A 25 60.66 57.45 14.39
N LEU A 26 61.90 57.07 14.18
CA LEU A 26 62.75 56.46 15.23
C LEU A 26 63.28 57.69 15.97
N LEU A 27 63.34 57.64 17.31
CA LEU A 27 63.89 58.65 18.23
C LEU A 27 62.81 59.53 18.87
N ILE A 28 62.59 59.22 20.06
CA ILE A 28 62.20 59.95 21.29
C ILE A 28 61.36 58.93 22.09
N SER A 29 61.77 58.26 23.09
CA SER A 29 62.41 58.75 24.31
C SER A 29 62.80 57.59 25.18
N GLN A 30 64.07 57.34 25.28
CA GLN A 30 64.64 56.90 26.54
C GLN A 30 64.57 58.10 27.46
N LEU A 31 64.00 57.95 28.61
CA LEU A 31 64.30 58.53 29.93
C LEU A 31 63.01 58.50 30.76
N LEU A 32 63.01 57.65 31.73
CA LEU A 32 62.71 57.94 33.11
C LEU A 32 62.84 56.63 33.88
N LEU A 33 64.05 56.28 34.20
CA LEU A 33 64.38 55.52 35.41
C LEU A 33 64.28 56.53 36.57
N SER A 34 63.54 56.13 37.59
CA SER A 34 64.00 56.35 39.01
C SER A 34 62.93 55.87 39.95
N ALA A 35 63.25 54.85 40.66
CA ALA A 35 63.18 54.73 42.11
C ALA A 35 61.85 54.86 42.84
N CYS A 36 61.46 53.72 43.41
CA CYS A 36 61.33 53.70 44.86
C CYS A 36 61.36 52.28 45.43
N SER A 37 62.38 51.99 46.15
CA SER A 37 62.53 50.87 47.05
C SER A 37 61.63 50.97 48.25
N GLY A 38 61.11 49.86 48.73
CA GLY A 38 60.58 49.81 50.08
C GLY A 38 59.62 48.67 50.35
N THR A 39 60.07 47.71 50.98
CA THR A 39 59.65 46.97 52.20
C THR A 39 59.20 45.53 51.94
N ARG A 40 60.09 44.65 52.45
CA ARG A 40 59.84 43.23 52.75
C ARG A 40 58.71 43.13 53.78
N ALA A 41 57.70 42.33 53.49
CA ALA A 41 56.94 41.60 54.51
C ALA A 41 56.84 40.16 54.07
N SER A 42 57.53 39.33 54.79
CA SER A 42 57.47 37.86 54.76
C SER A 42 56.10 37.43 55.32
N GLY A 43 55.37 36.64 54.58
CA GLY A 43 54.16 35.99 55.04
C GLY A 43 53.93 34.78 54.17
N GLY A 44 54.53 33.63 54.54
CA GLY A 44 54.24 32.36 53.89
C GLY A 44 52.81 31.95 54.13
N GLY A 45 52.09 31.79 53.04
CA GLY A 45 50.82 31.15 53.00
C GLY A 45 50.73 30.48 51.65
N ASN A 46 51.00 29.17 51.63
CA ASN A 46 50.79 28.28 50.47
C ASN A 46 49.26 28.24 50.22
N ARG A 47 48.73 29.25 49.57
CA ARG A 47 47.37 29.18 49.01
C ARG A 47 47.51 28.36 47.71
N THR A 48 47.25 27.04 47.82
CA THR A 48 46.77 26.27 46.70
C THR A 48 45.62 27.04 46.08
N ALA A 49 45.88 27.72 44.99
CA ALA A 49 44.80 28.37 44.20
C ALA A 49 43.84 27.25 43.77
N ALA A 50 42.74 27.14 44.51
CA ALA A 50 41.65 26.28 44.08
C ALA A 50 41.26 26.76 42.69
N THR A 51 41.50 25.96 41.66
CA THR A 51 41.05 26.21 40.31
C THR A 51 39.52 26.47 40.38
N PRO A 52 39.01 27.60 39.94
CA PRO A 52 37.59 27.88 40.07
C PRO A 52 36.80 26.77 39.38
N ALA A 53 35.83 26.19 40.08
CA ALA A 53 34.97 25.16 39.52
C ALA A 53 34.23 25.70 38.27
N VAL A 54 34.29 24.93 37.20
CA VAL A 54 33.58 25.33 35.96
C VAL A 54 32.08 24.99 36.09
N PRO A 55 31.19 25.96 35.93
CA PRO A 55 29.77 25.66 35.97
C PRO A 55 29.33 24.83 34.74
N VAL A 56 28.66 23.72 35.01
CA VAL A 56 28.19 22.78 33.98
C VAL A 56 26.79 22.31 34.26
N THR A 57 26.04 21.96 33.20
CA THR A 57 24.81 21.19 33.34
C THR A 57 25.13 19.70 33.17
N ALA A 58 24.47 18.86 33.94
CA ALA A 58 24.67 17.41 33.91
C ALA A 58 23.36 16.65 33.76
N ALA A 59 23.40 15.52 33.09
CA ALA A 59 22.33 14.55 33.04
C ALA A 59 22.80 13.17 33.50
N ASN A 60 21.89 12.37 34.02
CA ASN A 60 22.20 10.99 34.39
C ASN A 60 22.18 10.09 33.15
N VAL A 61 23.06 9.09 33.14
CA VAL A 61 22.99 7.98 32.19
C VAL A 61 21.82 7.09 32.58
N ILE A 62 20.83 6.99 31.72
CA ILE A 62 19.60 6.26 32.01
C ILE A 62 19.61 4.94 31.23
N GLN A 63 19.25 3.86 31.91
CA GLN A 63 19.01 2.57 31.28
C GLN A 63 17.53 2.47 30.89
N LYS A 64 17.23 2.31 29.58
CA LYS A 64 15.86 2.19 29.11
C LYS A 64 15.72 1.32 27.86
N THR A 65 14.50 0.89 27.58
CA THR A 65 14.17 0.19 26.35
C THR A 65 13.98 1.17 25.21
N VAL A 66 14.74 1.01 24.13
CA VAL A 66 14.71 1.89 22.95
C VAL A 66 14.27 1.14 21.70
N PRO A 67 13.35 1.68 20.87
CA PRO A 67 12.94 1.03 19.64
C PRO A 67 14.05 1.08 18.59
N ILE A 68 14.22 -0.03 17.88
CA ILE A 68 14.98 -0.06 16.62
C ILE A 68 14.02 0.32 15.51
N GLN A 69 14.22 1.49 14.92
CA GLN A 69 13.34 2.06 13.92
C GLN A 69 14.04 2.27 12.58
N VAL A 70 13.28 2.08 11.52
CA VAL A 70 13.62 2.48 10.15
C VAL A 70 12.67 3.60 9.76
N ARG A 71 13.23 4.72 9.34
CA ARG A 71 12.47 5.89 8.87
C ARG A 71 12.58 5.96 7.35
N ALA A 72 11.47 6.19 6.68
CA ALA A 72 11.38 6.33 5.23
C ALA A 72 10.29 7.33 4.85
N ILE A 73 10.36 7.85 3.62
CA ILE A 73 9.26 8.60 3.03
C ILE A 73 8.42 7.63 2.24
N GLY A 74 7.12 7.66 2.45
CA GLY A 74 6.16 6.82 1.76
C GLY A 74 5.16 7.63 0.96
N ASN A 75 4.52 6.97 0.02
CA ASN A 75 3.38 7.48 -0.71
C ASN A 75 2.14 6.64 -0.37
N VAL A 76 1.05 7.31 -0.06
CA VAL A 76 -0.23 6.66 0.24
C VAL A 76 -0.84 6.14 -1.06
N GLU A 77 -1.25 4.88 -1.05
CA GLU A 77 -1.91 4.21 -2.18
C GLU A 77 -3.29 3.70 -1.71
N ALA A 78 -4.29 3.70 -2.60
CA ALA A 78 -5.53 3.00 -2.31
C ALA A 78 -5.26 1.51 -2.01
N PHE A 79 -6.08 0.91 -1.15
CA PHE A 79 -5.95 -0.53 -0.87
C PHE A 79 -6.22 -1.36 -2.12
N ASN A 80 -7.30 -1.02 -2.84
CA ASN A 80 -7.61 -1.52 -4.17
C ASN A 80 -8.11 -0.35 -5.04
N THR A 81 -7.69 -0.33 -6.29
CA THR A 81 -8.18 0.57 -7.33
C THR A 81 -8.83 -0.26 -8.41
N ILE A 82 -10.12 -0.07 -8.66
CA ILE A 82 -10.85 -0.78 -9.71
C ILE A 82 -11.36 0.21 -10.74
N GLN A 83 -10.95 -0.04 -11.98
CA GLN A 83 -11.49 0.62 -13.14
C GLN A 83 -12.78 -0.11 -13.58
N VAL A 84 -13.92 0.46 -13.26
CA VAL A 84 -15.21 -0.12 -13.64
C VAL A 84 -15.42 0.08 -15.14
N LYS A 85 -15.67 -1.01 -15.84
CA LYS A 85 -15.93 -1.02 -17.30
C LYS A 85 -17.30 -1.62 -17.59
N ALA A 86 -17.92 -1.16 -18.68
CA ALA A 86 -19.14 -1.75 -19.20
C ALA A 86 -18.82 -3.11 -19.85
N GLN A 87 -19.60 -4.15 -19.55
CA GLN A 87 -19.46 -5.47 -20.17
C GLN A 87 -20.31 -5.61 -21.43
N VAL A 88 -21.30 -4.72 -21.60
CA VAL A 88 -22.19 -4.64 -22.78
C VAL A 88 -22.16 -3.23 -23.34
N GLY A 89 -22.47 -3.10 -24.63
CA GLY A 89 -22.56 -1.80 -25.30
C GLY A 89 -23.97 -1.21 -25.21
N GLY A 90 -24.09 0.10 -25.32
CA GLY A 90 -25.36 0.79 -25.30
C GLY A 90 -25.26 2.25 -24.86
N GLU A 91 -26.34 2.98 -24.88
CA GLU A 91 -26.40 4.34 -24.39
C GLU A 91 -26.43 4.34 -22.85
N LEU A 92 -25.65 5.22 -22.22
CA LEU A 92 -25.66 5.43 -20.78
C LEU A 92 -26.88 6.28 -20.41
N ILE A 93 -27.95 5.65 -19.94
CA ILE A 93 -29.22 6.36 -19.66
C ILE A 93 -29.26 6.98 -18.27
N LYS A 94 -28.49 6.46 -17.30
CA LYS A 94 -28.52 6.99 -15.94
C LYS A 94 -27.22 6.75 -15.17
N VAL A 95 -26.82 7.77 -14.42
CA VAL A 95 -25.77 7.72 -13.40
C VAL A 95 -26.44 7.81 -12.03
N HIS A 96 -26.11 6.91 -11.10
CA HIS A 96 -26.79 6.78 -9.81
C HIS A 96 -25.96 7.33 -8.62
N PHE A 97 -24.82 7.91 -8.85
CA PHE A 97 -23.96 8.50 -7.83
C PHE A 97 -23.49 9.90 -8.25
N THR A 98 -22.90 10.63 -7.31
CA THR A 98 -22.18 11.88 -7.59
C THR A 98 -20.65 11.62 -7.52
N GLU A 99 -19.88 12.37 -8.30
CA GLU A 99 -18.42 12.28 -8.29
C GLU A 99 -17.86 12.46 -6.87
N GLY A 100 -16.93 11.60 -6.50
CA GLY A 100 -16.35 11.63 -5.15
C GLY A 100 -17.21 11.04 -4.04
N GLN A 101 -18.40 10.48 -4.36
CA GLN A 101 -19.27 9.82 -3.40
C GLN A 101 -18.68 8.50 -2.92
N PHE A 102 -18.95 8.15 -1.67
CA PHE A 102 -18.67 6.81 -1.13
C PHE A 102 -19.79 5.85 -1.53
N VAL A 103 -19.38 4.71 -2.04
CA VAL A 103 -20.26 3.62 -2.48
C VAL A 103 -19.87 2.33 -1.77
N LYS A 104 -20.87 1.47 -1.57
CA LYS A 104 -20.68 0.11 -1.06
C LYS A 104 -20.64 -0.89 -2.20
N LYS A 105 -20.01 -2.02 -1.98
CA LYS A 105 -20.09 -3.16 -2.88
C LYS A 105 -21.54 -3.53 -3.15
N GLY A 106 -21.91 -3.60 -4.42
CA GLY A 106 -23.27 -3.89 -4.88
C GLY A 106 -24.14 -2.65 -5.12
N ASP A 107 -23.70 -1.43 -4.74
CA ASP A 107 -24.44 -0.20 -5.07
C ASP A 107 -24.47 -0.01 -6.59
N MET A 108 -25.63 0.40 -7.10
CA MET A 108 -25.80 0.66 -8.53
C MET A 108 -25.09 1.96 -8.90
N LEU A 109 -24.19 1.88 -9.89
CA LEU A 109 -23.42 3.01 -10.38
C LEU A 109 -24.01 3.59 -11.66
N PHE A 110 -24.30 2.72 -12.64
CA PHE A 110 -24.77 3.13 -13.96
C PHE A 110 -25.86 2.21 -14.47
N THR A 111 -26.71 2.75 -15.32
CA THR A 111 -27.67 1.98 -16.13
C THR A 111 -27.43 2.28 -17.61
N ILE A 112 -27.10 1.24 -18.37
CA ILE A 112 -27.06 1.23 -19.83
C ILE A 112 -28.47 0.92 -20.31
N ASP A 113 -28.88 1.38 -21.50
CA ASP A 113 -30.21 1.12 -22.07
C ASP A 113 -30.50 -0.39 -22.12
N PRO A 114 -31.43 -0.89 -21.27
CA PRO A 114 -31.73 -2.32 -21.20
C PRO A 114 -32.70 -2.79 -22.31
N ARG A 115 -33.42 -1.86 -22.96
CA ARG A 115 -34.50 -2.18 -23.90
C ARG A 115 -34.11 -3.16 -25.03
N PRO A 116 -32.95 -3.02 -25.69
CA PRO A 116 -32.53 -4.00 -26.70
C PRO A 116 -32.31 -5.40 -26.13
N TYR A 117 -31.81 -5.47 -24.93
CA TYR A 117 -31.52 -6.73 -24.22
C TYR A 117 -32.81 -7.38 -23.70
N GLU A 118 -33.75 -6.57 -23.17
CA GLU A 118 -35.10 -7.01 -22.79
C GLU A 118 -35.89 -7.58 -23.99
N ALA A 119 -35.79 -6.92 -25.14
CA ALA A 119 -36.40 -7.42 -26.37
C ALA A 119 -35.80 -8.78 -26.79
N THR A 120 -34.49 -8.95 -26.66
CA THR A 120 -33.78 -10.23 -26.94
C THR A 120 -34.26 -11.33 -25.98
N VAL A 121 -34.36 -11.05 -24.68
CA VAL A 121 -34.89 -12.00 -23.69
C VAL A 121 -36.29 -12.43 -24.05
N SER A 122 -37.18 -11.46 -24.33
CA SER A 122 -38.57 -11.71 -24.70
C SER A 122 -38.70 -12.55 -25.98
N GLN A 123 -37.85 -12.31 -26.99
CA GLN A 123 -37.81 -13.09 -28.23
C GLN A 123 -37.43 -14.57 -27.94
N ILE A 124 -36.42 -14.81 -27.10
CA ILE A 124 -36.01 -16.18 -26.77
C ILE A 124 -37.07 -16.90 -25.92
N GLU A 125 -37.73 -16.18 -25.00
CA GLU A 125 -38.84 -16.73 -24.20
C GLU A 125 -40.01 -17.16 -25.09
N ALA A 126 -40.32 -16.39 -26.14
CA ALA A 126 -41.31 -16.78 -27.13
C ALA A 126 -40.90 -18.02 -27.94
N ASN A 127 -39.60 -18.14 -28.30
CA ASN A 127 -39.08 -19.34 -28.97
C ASN A 127 -39.24 -20.58 -28.10
N ILE A 128 -38.87 -20.51 -26.79
CA ILE A 128 -39.08 -21.61 -25.84
C ILE A 128 -40.52 -22.06 -25.77
N GLN A 129 -41.47 -21.09 -25.73
CA GLN A 129 -42.90 -21.43 -25.74
C GLN A 129 -43.30 -22.18 -26.99
N LYS A 130 -42.81 -21.74 -28.18
CA LYS A 130 -43.04 -22.37 -29.47
C LYS A 130 -42.51 -23.81 -29.47
N ASP A 131 -41.25 -24.03 -29.03
CA ASP A 131 -40.60 -25.34 -29.05
C ASP A 131 -41.21 -26.28 -27.99
N THR A 132 -41.62 -25.76 -26.83
CA THR A 132 -42.42 -26.49 -25.86
C THR A 132 -43.74 -26.97 -26.42
N ALA A 133 -44.43 -26.15 -27.20
CA ALA A 133 -45.66 -26.53 -27.86
C ALA A 133 -45.43 -27.62 -28.94
N GLN A 134 -44.31 -27.54 -29.66
CA GLN A 134 -43.93 -28.56 -30.64
C GLN A 134 -43.60 -29.91 -29.97
N ALA A 135 -42.88 -29.90 -28.81
CA ALA A 135 -42.65 -31.09 -28.01
C ALA A 135 -43.97 -31.76 -27.56
N LYS A 136 -44.93 -30.94 -27.07
CA LYS A 136 -46.27 -31.45 -26.72
C LYS A 136 -47.05 -32.04 -27.89
N GLN A 137 -46.93 -31.43 -29.09
CA GLN A 137 -47.52 -31.96 -30.29
C GLN A 137 -46.89 -33.34 -30.66
N ALA A 138 -45.58 -33.47 -30.59
CA ALA A 138 -44.89 -34.73 -30.83
C ALA A 138 -45.31 -35.82 -29.82
N GLN A 139 -45.46 -35.44 -28.51
CA GLN A 139 -45.96 -36.35 -27.50
C GLN A 139 -47.41 -36.83 -27.81
N ALA A 140 -48.29 -35.92 -28.26
CA ALA A 140 -49.65 -36.31 -28.66
C ALA A 140 -49.65 -37.25 -29.88
N THR A 141 -48.76 -37.04 -30.86
CA THR A 141 -48.57 -37.91 -32.01
C THR A 141 -48.13 -39.32 -31.55
N LEU A 142 -47.08 -39.40 -30.67
CA LEU A 142 -46.64 -40.67 -30.08
C LEU A 142 -47.82 -41.40 -29.35
N ALA A 143 -48.63 -40.66 -28.61
CA ALA A 143 -49.74 -41.26 -27.86
C ALA A 143 -50.80 -41.86 -28.83
N LYS A 144 -51.10 -41.20 -29.95
CA LYS A 144 -51.99 -41.66 -31.02
C LYS A 144 -51.41 -42.95 -31.68
N ASP A 145 -50.15 -42.88 -32.09
CA ASP A 145 -49.52 -43.98 -32.82
C ASP A 145 -49.21 -45.17 -31.89
N ALA A 146 -48.97 -44.96 -30.62
CA ALA A 146 -48.90 -46.00 -29.60
C ALA A 146 -50.24 -46.76 -29.40
N ALA A 147 -51.38 -46.08 -29.55
CA ALA A 147 -52.67 -46.75 -29.52
C ALA A 147 -52.88 -47.64 -30.75
N GLN A 148 -52.44 -47.19 -31.92
CA GLN A 148 -52.51 -47.99 -33.19
C GLN A 148 -51.55 -49.20 -33.09
N ALA A 149 -50.34 -49.05 -32.60
CA ALA A 149 -49.38 -50.13 -32.42
C ALA A 149 -49.89 -51.21 -31.45
N ARG A 150 -50.57 -50.81 -30.34
CA ARG A 150 -51.21 -51.78 -29.42
C ARG A 150 -52.27 -52.61 -30.11
N ASN A 151 -53.10 -51.98 -31.01
CA ASN A 151 -54.10 -52.73 -31.78
C ASN A 151 -53.42 -53.73 -32.73
N ALA A 152 -52.39 -53.31 -33.47
CA ALA A 152 -51.65 -54.19 -34.36
C ALA A 152 -50.93 -55.31 -33.62
N GLU A 153 -50.36 -55.05 -32.43
CA GLU A 153 -49.78 -56.08 -31.55
C GLU A 153 -50.82 -57.13 -31.12
N ALA A 154 -52.03 -56.71 -30.75
CA ALA A 154 -53.09 -57.61 -30.40
C ALA A 154 -53.57 -58.48 -31.58
N GLU A 155 -53.58 -57.90 -32.77
CA GLU A 155 -53.89 -58.62 -34.02
C GLU A 155 -52.79 -59.63 -34.38
N GLU A 156 -51.51 -59.20 -34.37
CA GLU A 156 -50.36 -60.06 -34.64
C GLU A 156 -50.37 -61.26 -33.68
N ARG A 157 -50.51 -61.04 -32.39
CA ARG A 157 -50.60 -62.10 -31.37
C ARG A 157 -51.75 -63.03 -31.62
N ARG A 158 -52.92 -62.58 -31.97
CA ARG A 158 -54.06 -63.40 -32.31
C ARG A 158 -53.78 -64.29 -33.53
N TYR A 159 -53.20 -63.73 -34.58
CA TYR A 159 -52.89 -64.47 -35.81
C TYR A 159 -51.72 -65.45 -35.61
N SER A 160 -50.78 -65.15 -34.75
CA SER A 160 -49.71 -66.05 -34.31
C SER A 160 -50.28 -67.35 -33.69
N GLU A 161 -51.28 -67.25 -32.79
CA GLU A 161 -51.95 -68.36 -32.18
C GLU A 161 -52.81 -69.18 -33.20
N LEU A 162 -53.43 -68.49 -34.16
CA LEU A 162 -54.22 -69.14 -35.21
C LEU A 162 -53.39 -69.87 -36.23
N VAL A 163 -52.21 -69.39 -36.64
CA VAL A 163 -51.31 -70.01 -37.56
C VAL A 163 -50.72 -71.31 -36.93
N GLU A 164 -50.39 -71.27 -35.64
CA GLU A 164 -49.91 -72.43 -34.90
C GLU A 164 -50.94 -73.55 -34.87
N LYS A 165 -52.25 -73.20 -34.86
CA LYS A 165 -53.38 -74.13 -34.89
C LYS A 165 -53.79 -74.50 -36.31
N GLY A 166 -53.10 -74.04 -37.36
CA GLY A 166 -53.39 -74.33 -38.74
C GLY A 166 -54.69 -73.70 -39.30
N VAL A 167 -55.26 -72.71 -38.66
CA VAL A 167 -56.54 -72.10 -39.00
C VAL A 167 -56.41 -70.96 -40.06
N VAL A 168 -55.24 -70.31 -40.15
CA VAL A 168 -54.94 -69.22 -41.09
C VAL A 168 -53.66 -69.56 -41.87
N SER A 169 -53.46 -68.88 -43.04
CA SER A 169 -52.26 -69.05 -43.83
C SER A 169 -51.06 -68.31 -43.21
N LYS A 170 -49.85 -68.81 -43.48
CA LYS A 170 -48.65 -68.12 -43.00
C LYS A 170 -48.50 -66.75 -43.62
N GLU A 171 -48.96 -66.55 -44.86
CA GLU A 171 -48.93 -65.28 -45.57
C GLU A 171 -49.81 -64.22 -44.82
N GLN A 172 -50.97 -64.60 -44.32
CA GLN A 172 -51.82 -63.72 -43.52
C GLN A 172 -51.12 -63.32 -42.17
N TYR A 173 -50.46 -64.23 -41.50
CA TYR A 173 -49.70 -63.94 -40.30
C TYR A 173 -48.55 -63.00 -40.60
N ASP A 174 -47.74 -63.31 -41.65
CA ASP A 174 -46.62 -62.45 -42.05
C ASP A 174 -47.05 -61.01 -42.40
N GLN A 175 -48.25 -60.78 -42.93
CA GLN A 175 -48.85 -59.45 -43.16
C GLN A 175 -49.14 -58.70 -41.89
N PHE A 176 -49.76 -59.31 -40.88
CA PHE A 176 -50.02 -58.65 -39.58
C PHE A 176 -48.74 -58.39 -38.81
N ARG A 177 -47.80 -59.26 -38.86
CA ARG A 177 -46.46 -59.11 -38.27
C ARG A 177 -45.72 -57.93 -38.90
N ALA A 178 -45.70 -57.84 -40.28
CA ALA A 178 -45.07 -56.71 -40.95
C ALA A 178 -45.76 -55.38 -40.60
N SER A 179 -47.07 -55.38 -40.44
CA SER A 179 -47.83 -54.16 -40.00
C SER A 179 -47.46 -53.72 -38.59
N PHE A 180 -47.32 -54.68 -37.65
CA PHE A 180 -46.89 -54.39 -36.29
C PHE A 180 -45.46 -53.86 -36.26
N GLU A 181 -44.52 -54.51 -36.98
CA GLU A 181 -43.13 -54.09 -37.09
C GLU A 181 -43.01 -52.66 -37.64
N ALA A 182 -43.81 -52.35 -38.70
CA ALA A 182 -43.87 -50.98 -39.26
C ALA A 182 -44.34 -49.93 -38.26
N LEU A 183 -45.37 -50.23 -37.46
CA LEU A 183 -45.84 -49.31 -36.39
C LEU A 183 -44.86 -49.17 -35.25
N GLN A 184 -44.11 -50.24 -34.89
CA GLN A 184 -42.99 -50.18 -33.96
C GLN A 184 -41.90 -49.23 -34.45
N ALA A 185 -41.57 -49.27 -35.73
CA ALA A 185 -40.60 -48.34 -36.32
C ALA A 185 -41.10 -46.90 -36.26
N THR A 186 -42.41 -46.69 -36.50
CA THR A 186 -43.05 -45.34 -36.35
C THR A 186 -42.92 -44.82 -34.91
N LEU A 187 -43.20 -45.65 -33.89
CA LEU A 187 -43.04 -45.24 -32.48
C LEU A 187 -41.60 -44.83 -32.14
N ASN A 188 -40.62 -45.53 -32.72
CA ASN A 188 -39.22 -45.16 -32.52
C ASN A 188 -38.89 -43.78 -33.18
N ALA A 189 -39.45 -43.50 -34.35
CA ALA A 189 -39.33 -42.21 -35.02
C ALA A 189 -40.00 -41.10 -34.21
N ASP A 190 -41.21 -41.35 -33.65
CA ASP A 190 -41.88 -40.36 -32.77
C ASP A 190 -41.09 -40.07 -31.52
N LYS A 191 -40.52 -41.09 -30.85
CA LYS A 191 -39.65 -40.90 -29.70
C LYS A 191 -38.41 -40.06 -30.04
N ALA A 192 -37.85 -40.27 -31.23
CA ALA A 192 -36.73 -39.47 -31.71
C ALA A 192 -37.16 -38.01 -31.98
N ALA A 193 -38.36 -37.79 -32.50
CA ALA A 193 -38.92 -36.46 -32.75
C ALA A 193 -39.16 -35.71 -31.43
N ILE A 194 -39.69 -36.38 -30.40
CA ILE A 194 -39.86 -35.79 -29.05
C ILE A 194 -38.47 -35.40 -28.50
N ASN A 195 -37.50 -36.30 -28.50
CA ASN A 195 -36.18 -36.03 -28.02
C ASN A 195 -35.55 -34.82 -28.76
N SER A 196 -35.73 -34.74 -30.07
CA SER A 196 -35.23 -33.60 -30.86
C SER A 196 -35.88 -32.28 -30.42
N ALA A 197 -37.22 -32.26 -30.21
CA ALA A 197 -37.92 -31.05 -29.74
C ALA A 197 -37.54 -30.66 -28.31
N GLU A 198 -37.34 -31.64 -27.42
CA GLU A 198 -36.85 -31.39 -26.05
C GLU A 198 -35.42 -30.81 -26.04
N GLN A 199 -34.55 -31.31 -26.92
CA GLN A 199 -33.17 -30.78 -27.02
C GLN A 199 -33.18 -29.35 -27.60
N ALA A 200 -34.09 -29.00 -28.53
CA ALA A 200 -34.27 -27.64 -29.01
C ALA A 200 -34.69 -26.70 -27.89
N THR A 201 -35.66 -27.11 -27.06
CA THR A 201 -36.08 -26.34 -25.89
C THR A 201 -34.91 -26.08 -24.93
N LYS A 202 -34.10 -27.10 -24.62
CA LYS A 202 -32.92 -26.95 -23.76
C LYS A 202 -31.86 -26.02 -24.35
N ALA A 203 -31.69 -26.04 -25.67
CA ALA A 203 -30.76 -25.13 -26.34
C ALA A 203 -31.23 -23.66 -26.20
N ASP A 204 -32.52 -23.42 -26.36
CA ASP A 204 -33.08 -22.08 -26.19
C ASP A 204 -33.13 -21.62 -24.72
N GLU A 205 -33.26 -22.53 -23.74
CA GLU A 205 -33.12 -22.22 -22.33
C GLU A 205 -31.66 -21.78 -22.00
N ALA A 206 -30.65 -22.40 -22.61
CA ALA A 206 -29.26 -21.98 -22.48
C ALA A 206 -29.03 -20.58 -23.11
N ASN A 207 -29.65 -20.32 -24.29
CA ASN A 207 -29.60 -19.02 -24.93
C ASN A 207 -30.31 -17.95 -24.07
N LEU A 208 -31.41 -18.26 -23.41
CA LEU A 208 -32.11 -17.40 -22.46
C LEU A 208 -31.18 -17.03 -21.27
N GLY A 209 -30.46 -17.99 -20.73
CA GLY A 209 -29.48 -17.74 -19.68
C GLY A 209 -28.44 -16.70 -20.09
N ASN A 210 -27.89 -16.82 -21.29
CA ASN A 210 -26.93 -15.87 -21.84
C ASN A 210 -27.56 -14.47 -22.06
N ALA A 211 -28.76 -14.40 -22.59
CA ALA A 211 -29.46 -13.14 -22.82
C ALA A 211 -29.77 -12.42 -21.48
N LYS A 212 -30.23 -13.16 -20.48
CA LYS A 212 -30.47 -12.60 -19.12
C LYS A 212 -29.18 -12.11 -18.46
N LEU A 213 -28.04 -12.77 -18.67
CA LEU A 213 -26.74 -12.31 -18.19
C LEU A 213 -26.34 -10.99 -18.87
N GLN A 214 -26.53 -10.87 -20.20
CA GLN A 214 -26.26 -9.62 -20.90
C GLN A 214 -27.18 -8.49 -20.42
N LEU A 215 -28.44 -8.76 -20.16
CA LEU A 215 -29.39 -7.80 -19.58
C LEU A 215 -28.91 -7.37 -18.16
N ALA A 216 -28.44 -8.30 -17.35
CA ALA A 216 -27.91 -7.97 -16.02
C ALA A 216 -26.67 -7.05 -16.10
N TYR A 217 -25.85 -7.19 -17.12
CA TYR A 217 -24.70 -6.30 -17.35
C TYR A 217 -25.06 -4.87 -17.75
N CYS A 218 -26.34 -4.59 -18.10
CA CYS A 218 -26.81 -3.22 -18.28
C CYS A 218 -26.84 -2.44 -16.97
N TYR A 219 -26.90 -3.12 -15.84
CA TYR A 219 -26.91 -2.54 -14.50
C TYR A 219 -25.54 -2.69 -13.86
N ILE A 220 -24.72 -1.64 -13.93
CA ILE A 220 -23.34 -1.68 -13.46
C ILE A 220 -23.31 -1.34 -11.98
N HIS A 221 -22.77 -2.27 -11.17
CA HIS A 221 -22.66 -2.13 -9.73
C HIS A 221 -21.21 -1.98 -9.29
N SER A 222 -21.01 -1.37 -8.10
CA SER A 222 -19.67 -1.28 -7.50
C SER A 222 -19.17 -2.66 -7.08
N PRO A 223 -17.98 -3.08 -7.52
CA PRO A 223 -17.40 -4.36 -7.11
C PRO A 223 -16.79 -4.33 -5.70
N ILE A 224 -16.52 -3.13 -5.15
CA ILE A 224 -15.88 -2.92 -3.84
C ILE A 224 -16.53 -1.77 -3.10
N ASP A 225 -16.30 -1.74 -1.78
CA ASP A 225 -16.52 -0.53 -0.98
C ASP A 225 -15.42 0.48 -1.29
N GLY A 226 -15.79 1.74 -1.57
CA GLY A 226 -14.78 2.72 -1.92
C GLY A 226 -15.35 4.09 -2.26
N ARG A 227 -14.47 4.95 -2.73
CA ARG A 227 -14.84 6.28 -3.21
C ARG A 227 -14.75 6.32 -4.73
N THR A 228 -15.78 6.86 -5.36
CA THR A 228 -15.81 7.07 -6.81
C THR A 228 -14.89 8.24 -7.19
N GLY A 229 -14.18 8.10 -8.30
CA GLY A 229 -13.46 9.19 -8.96
C GLY A 229 -14.38 10.07 -9.80
N SER A 230 -13.77 10.81 -10.73
CA SER A 230 -14.51 11.58 -11.73
C SER A 230 -15.20 10.67 -12.74
N LEU A 231 -16.31 11.16 -13.32
CA LEU A 231 -17.01 10.51 -14.42
C LEU A 231 -16.14 10.60 -15.69
N LEU A 232 -15.82 9.44 -16.25
CA LEU A 232 -15.08 9.37 -17.52
C LEU A 232 -16.03 9.33 -18.72
N VAL A 233 -17.31 8.98 -18.47
CA VAL A 233 -18.38 8.93 -19.47
C VAL A 233 -19.64 9.56 -18.87
N HIS A 234 -20.33 10.40 -19.65
CA HIS A 234 -21.53 11.11 -19.22
C HIS A 234 -22.80 10.44 -19.72
N GLN A 235 -23.93 10.74 -19.04
CA GLN A 235 -25.24 10.32 -19.47
C GLN A 235 -25.54 10.81 -20.92
N GLY A 236 -26.16 9.94 -21.74
CA GLY A 236 -26.37 10.16 -23.15
C GLY A 236 -25.24 9.69 -24.07
N ASN A 237 -24.08 9.35 -23.53
CA ASN A 237 -22.99 8.83 -24.35
C ASN A 237 -23.20 7.35 -24.69
N LEU A 238 -22.82 6.99 -25.93
CA LEU A 238 -22.76 5.60 -26.35
C LEU A 238 -21.47 4.95 -25.84
N ILE A 239 -21.58 3.85 -25.10
CA ILE A 239 -20.48 3.06 -24.56
C ILE A 239 -20.32 1.78 -25.35
N LYS A 240 -19.07 1.35 -25.54
CA LYS A 240 -18.75 0.02 -26.10
C LYS A 240 -18.33 -0.94 -24.98
N ALA A 241 -18.62 -2.22 -25.15
CA ALA A 241 -18.20 -3.25 -24.21
C ALA A 241 -16.67 -3.30 -24.08
N ASN A 242 -16.17 -3.33 -22.84
CA ASN A 242 -14.75 -3.47 -22.47
C ASN A 242 -13.80 -2.39 -23.03
N ASP A 243 -14.30 -1.27 -23.51
CA ASP A 243 -13.51 -0.18 -24.07
C ASP A 243 -12.89 0.68 -22.93
N VAL A 244 -13.43 1.83 -22.69
CA VAL A 244 -12.94 2.75 -21.66
C VAL A 244 -13.57 2.48 -20.29
N PRO A 245 -12.86 2.74 -19.18
CA PRO A 245 -13.48 2.74 -17.87
C PRO A 245 -14.58 3.81 -17.82
N VAL A 246 -15.68 3.53 -17.13
CA VAL A 246 -16.76 4.50 -16.90
C VAL A 246 -16.53 5.31 -15.63
N VAL A 247 -15.92 4.71 -14.64
CA VAL A 247 -15.46 5.34 -13.38
C VAL A 247 -14.35 4.50 -12.76
N VAL A 248 -13.50 5.15 -11.96
CA VAL A 248 -12.54 4.49 -11.09
C VAL A 248 -13.10 4.50 -9.66
N VAL A 249 -13.00 3.38 -8.96
CA VAL A 249 -13.40 3.27 -7.55
C VAL A 249 -12.16 2.90 -6.74
N ASP A 250 -11.81 3.74 -5.76
CA ASP A 250 -10.66 3.54 -4.87
C ASP A 250 -11.14 3.14 -3.48
N GLN A 251 -10.65 2.01 -3.00
CA GLN A 251 -10.82 1.59 -1.62
C GLN A 251 -9.81 2.33 -0.75
N ILE A 252 -10.31 3.23 0.11
CA ILE A 252 -9.47 4.07 0.98
C ILE A 252 -9.57 3.72 2.46
N ASP A 253 -10.35 2.71 2.82
CA ASP A 253 -10.37 2.09 4.14
C ASP A 253 -10.55 0.56 3.98
N PRO A 254 -9.54 -0.24 4.43
CA PRO A 254 -8.21 0.20 4.83
C PRO A 254 -7.45 0.89 3.69
N ILE A 255 -6.33 1.55 4.01
CA ILE A 255 -5.46 2.23 3.03
C ILE A 255 -4.03 1.70 3.13
N ARG A 256 -3.23 1.88 2.09
CA ARG A 256 -1.81 1.47 2.09
C ARG A 256 -0.88 2.67 2.02
N ALA A 257 0.32 2.51 2.59
CA ALA A 257 1.44 3.38 2.28
C ALA A 257 2.58 2.51 1.73
N GLY A 258 2.99 2.80 0.51
CA GLY A 258 4.18 2.23 -0.11
C GLY A 258 5.40 3.09 0.21
N PHE A 259 6.51 2.47 0.62
CA PHE A 259 7.76 3.15 0.92
C PHE A 259 8.96 2.25 0.59
N THR A 260 10.12 2.84 0.45
CA THR A 260 11.35 2.12 0.12
C THR A 260 12.37 2.28 1.23
N VAL A 261 13.14 1.22 1.48
CA VAL A 261 14.25 1.23 2.42
C VAL A 261 15.52 0.71 1.75
N PRO A 262 16.72 1.14 2.17
CA PRO A 262 17.99 0.63 1.66
C PRO A 262 18.12 -0.89 1.84
N GLU A 263 18.75 -1.58 0.88
CA GLU A 263 18.93 -3.04 0.92
C GLU A 263 19.72 -3.53 2.14
N GLN A 264 20.61 -2.69 2.69
CA GLN A 264 21.38 -3.02 3.89
C GLN A 264 20.49 -3.37 5.10
N GLN A 265 19.27 -2.84 5.13
CA GLN A 265 18.30 -3.10 6.20
C GLN A 265 17.48 -4.38 5.98
N LEU A 266 17.56 -4.98 4.78
CA LEU A 266 16.74 -6.13 4.41
C LEU A 266 16.97 -7.35 5.31
N ALA A 267 18.24 -7.60 5.71
CA ALA A 267 18.57 -8.72 6.58
C ALA A 267 17.87 -8.61 7.94
N ASP A 268 17.88 -7.41 8.53
CA ASP A 268 17.20 -7.12 9.79
C ASP A 268 15.69 -7.18 9.65
N ILE A 269 15.13 -6.59 8.59
CA ILE A 269 13.70 -6.64 8.30
C ILE A 269 13.23 -8.09 8.19
N LYS A 270 13.93 -8.94 7.44
CA LYS A 270 13.59 -10.37 7.31
C LYS A 270 13.67 -11.10 8.65
N ARG A 271 14.73 -10.86 9.44
CA ARG A 271 14.92 -11.48 10.75
C ARG A 271 13.77 -11.15 11.70
N TYR A 272 13.42 -9.88 11.82
CA TYR A 272 12.36 -9.44 12.74
C TYR A 272 10.96 -9.73 12.20
N SER A 273 10.74 -9.72 10.89
CA SER A 273 9.47 -10.12 10.28
C SER A 273 9.18 -11.61 10.48
N ALA A 274 10.20 -12.47 10.53
CA ALA A 274 10.03 -13.88 10.84
C ALA A 274 9.59 -14.14 12.30
N ALA A 275 9.93 -13.22 13.21
CA ALA A 275 9.55 -13.29 14.63
C ALA A 275 8.13 -12.73 14.89
N GLY A 276 7.54 -11.98 13.97
CA GLY A 276 6.20 -11.40 14.10
C GLY A 276 5.92 -10.28 13.12
N THR A 277 4.70 -9.77 13.19
CA THR A 277 4.26 -8.66 12.32
C THR A 277 4.93 -7.35 12.75
N LEU A 278 5.62 -6.70 11.82
CA LEU A 278 6.27 -5.42 12.06
C LEU A 278 5.22 -4.28 12.13
N LYS A 279 5.30 -3.50 13.21
CA LYS A 279 4.48 -2.30 13.38
C LYS A 279 5.06 -1.14 12.59
N VAL A 280 4.17 -0.36 11.99
CA VAL A 280 4.52 0.82 11.21
C VAL A 280 3.61 1.98 11.58
N ARG A 281 4.17 3.18 11.65
CA ARG A 281 3.43 4.41 11.87
C ARG A 281 3.58 5.31 10.65
N ALA A 282 2.48 5.85 10.16
CA ALA A 282 2.46 6.88 9.13
C ALA A 282 2.19 8.23 9.79
N VAL A 283 3.04 9.18 9.52
CA VAL A 283 2.97 10.55 10.04
C VAL A 283 2.76 11.49 8.87
N ILE A 284 1.65 12.21 8.87
CA ILE A 284 1.36 13.24 7.88
C ILE A 284 2.21 14.47 8.22
N PRO A 285 2.99 15.04 7.29
CA PRO A 285 3.73 16.27 7.53
C PRO A 285 2.82 17.39 8.05
N GLY A 286 3.21 18.01 9.17
CA GLY A 286 2.39 19.02 9.87
C GLY A 286 1.36 18.45 10.85
N GLN A 287 1.27 17.12 11.02
CA GLN A 287 0.40 16.44 11.98
C GLN A 287 1.18 15.40 12.80
N GLU A 288 2.37 15.74 13.24
CA GLU A 288 3.32 14.82 13.88
C GLU A 288 2.78 14.24 15.21
N GLN A 289 1.88 14.95 15.88
CA GLN A 289 1.29 14.53 17.14
C GLN A 289 0.22 13.44 17.02
N GLN A 290 -0.20 13.12 15.80
CA GLN A 290 -1.27 12.15 15.54
C GLN A 290 -0.84 11.11 14.51
N PRO A 291 0.16 10.27 14.82
CA PRO A 291 0.60 9.20 13.92
C PRO A 291 -0.53 8.19 13.72
N MET A 292 -0.65 7.67 12.51
CA MET A 292 -1.55 6.55 12.23
C MET A 292 -0.79 5.25 12.36
N GLU A 293 -1.32 4.33 13.14
CA GLU A 293 -0.72 3.01 13.34
C GLU A 293 -1.19 2.02 12.28
N GLY A 294 -0.27 1.14 11.88
CA GLY A 294 -0.52 0.10 10.91
C GLY A 294 0.48 -1.05 11.06
N THR A 295 0.42 -1.95 10.12
CA THR A 295 1.30 -3.13 10.07
C THR A 295 1.88 -3.30 8.66
N ILE A 296 3.08 -3.88 8.59
CA ILE A 296 3.68 -4.25 7.31
C ILE A 296 2.92 -5.45 6.75
N SER A 297 2.39 -5.30 5.56
CA SER A 297 1.64 -6.34 4.84
C SER A 297 2.41 -6.93 3.67
N PHE A 298 3.43 -6.24 3.19
CA PHE A 298 4.19 -6.66 2.03
C PHE A 298 5.64 -6.19 2.10
N VAL A 299 6.54 -7.09 1.76
CA VAL A 299 7.95 -6.83 1.48
C VAL A 299 8.21 -7.38 0.09
N ASP A 300 8.77 -6.56 -0.79
CA ASP A 300 9.02 -6.97 -2.18
C ASP A 300 9.98 -8.17 -2.22
N ASN A 301 9.87 -8.98 -3.29
CA ASN A 301 10.69 -10.13 -3.53
C ASN A 301 12.02 -9.80 -4.23
N SER A 302 12.15 -8.58 -4.73
CA SER A 302 13.33 -8.08 -5.44
C SER A 302 13.76 -6.71 -4.92
N VAL A 303 15.07 -6.47 -4.97
CA VAL A 303 15.67 -5.16 -4.75
C VAL A 303 15.71 -4.42 -6.07
N ASP A 304 15.32 -3.16 -6.09
CA ASP A 304 15.51 -2.29 -7.25
C ASP A 304 17.02 -1.99 -7.39
N THR A 305 17.63 -2.57 -8.42
CA THR A 305 19.07 -2.45 -8.69
C THR A 305 19.50 -1.03 -9.10
N THR A 306 18.56 -0.19 -9.51
CA THR A 306 18.84 1.19 -9.91
C THR A 306 19.02 2.09 -8.69
N THR A 307 18.25 1.84 -7.63
CA THR A 307 18.23 2.66 -6.42
C THR A 307 18.86 1.97 -5.20
N GLY A 308 19.13 0.65 -5.28
CA GLY A 308 19.63 -0.15 -4.15
C GLY A 308 18.60 -0.23 -3.01
N THR A 309 17.30 -0.15 -3.31
CA THR A 309 16.24 -0.14 -2.31
C THR A 309 15.26 -1.28 -2.51
N ILE A 310 14.57 -1.64 -1.41
CA ILE A 310 13.47 -2.61 -1.44
C ILE A 310 12.16 -1.91 -1.08
N LYS A 311 11.10 -2.26 -1.81
CA LYS A 311 9.76 -1.70 -1.58
C LYS A 311 9.01 -2.48 -0.52
N LEU A 312 8.40 -1.75 0.41
CA LEU A 312 7.50 -2.28 1.44
C LEU A 312 6.14 -1.60 1.34
N LYS A 313 5.10 -2.28 1.84
CA LYS A 313 3.78 -1.69 1.99
C LYS A 313 3.26 -1.93 3.40
N GLY A 314 2.83 -0.86 4.04
CA GLY A 314 2.10 -0.88 5.30
C GLY A 314 0.61 -0.71 5.05
N VAL A 315 -0.23 -1.39 5.84
CA VAL A 315 -1.69 -1.25 5.83
C VAL A 315 -2.12 -0.52 7.08
N PHE A 316 -3.01 0.45 6.89
CA PHE A 316 -3.53 1.33 7.93
C PHE A 316 -5.06 1.35 7.89
N SER A 317 -5.69 1.29 9.04
CA SER A 317 -7.12 1.61 9.16
C SER A 317 -7.31 3.11 8.97
N ASN A 318 -8.30 3.51 8.18
CA ASN A 318 -8.51 4.92 7.80
C ASN A 318 -10.00 5.35 7.91
N PRO A 319 -10.70 5.04 9.01
CA PRO A 319 -12.12 5.34 9.13
C PRO A 319 -12.41 6.85 9.08
N GLU A 320 -11.51 7.68 9.60
CA GLU A 320 -11.58 9.13 9.55
C GLU A 320 -11.12 9.73 8.22
N ARG A 321 -10.62 8.89 7.30
CA ARG A 321 -10.17 9.29 5.96
C ARG A 321 -9.07 10.35 5.97
N ARG A 322 -8.19 10.30 6.96
CA ARG A 322 -7.08 11.24 7.11
C ARG A 322 -5.97 11.00 6.08
N LEU A 323 -5.72 9.74 5.75
CA LEU A 323 -4.80 9.37 4.68
C LEU A 323 -5.53 9.41 3.33
N TRP A 324 -4.88 10.00 2.35
CA TRP A 324 -5.44 10.17 1.02
C TRP A 324 -4.51 9.58 -0.05
N PRO A 325 -5.02 8.83 -1.04
CA PRO A 325 -4.20 8.32 -2.14
C PRO A 325 -3.42 9.43 -2.83
N GLY A 326 -2.12 9.19 -3.10
CA GLY A 326 -1.19 10.16 -3.67
C GLY A 326 -0.50 11.07 -2.64
N GLN A 327 -0.89 11.05 -1.36
CA GLN A 327 -0.29 11.86 -0.31
C GLN A 327 1.06 11.29 0.13
N PHE A 328 2.05 12.16 0.38
CA PHE A 328 3.31 11.77 1.01
C PHE A 328 3.15 11.69 2.53
N VAL A 329 3.79 10.69 3.12
CA VAL A 329 3.82 10.47 4.58
C VAL A 329 5.22 10.07 5.03
N ASN A 330 5.59 10.49 6.23
CA ASN A 330 6.78 9.97 6.91
C ASN A 330 6.41 8.64 7.57
N VAL A 331 7.10 7.58 7.18
CA VAL A 331 6.87 6.22 7.68
C VAL A 331 7.95 5.87 8.69
N VAL A 332 7.54 5.42 9.87
CA VAL A 332 8.42 4.93 10.93
C VAL A 332 8.06 3.47 11.21
N MET A 333 8.91 2.57 10.77
CA MET A 333 8.76 1.12 11.00
C MET A 333 9.58 0.72 12.22
N THR A 334 8.97 0.09 13.21
CA THR A 334 9.63 -0.44 14.40
C THR A 334 9.95 -1.91 14.16
N LEU A 335 11.25 -2.25 14.14
CA LEU A 335 11.73 -3.61 13.93
C LEU A 335 11.64 -4.43 15.22
N THR A 336 12.12 -3.86 16.31
CA THR A 336 12.09 -4.47 17.64
C THR A 336 12.30 -3.42 18.74
N MET A 337 12.10 -3.82 19.98
CA MET A 337 12.46 -3.05 21.17
C MET A 337 13.74 -3.62 21.74
N GLN A 338 14.77 -2.81 21.88
CA GLN A 338 16.04 -3.22 22.50
C GLN A 338 16.02 -2.84 23.98
N PRO A 339 15.95 -3.81 24.88
CA PRO A 339 15.91 -3.55 26.32
C PRO A 339 17.29 -3.12 26.83
N ASP A 340 17.30 -2.49 27.97
CA ASP A 340 18.48 -2.26 28.82
C ASP A 340 19.64 -1.52 28.14
N VAL A 341 19.37 -0.61 27.22
CA VAL A 341 20.41 0.23 26.61
C VAL A 341 20.65 1.51 27.40
N LEU A 342 21.91 1.91 27.48
CA LEU A 342 22.29 3.16 28.10
C LEU A 342 22.06 4.32 27.14
N VAL A 343 21.40 5.35 27.60
CA VAL A 343 21.13 6.56 26.82
C VAL A 343 21.60 7.81 27.54
N VAL A 344 22.09 8.74 26.78
CA VAL A 344 22.46 10.09 27.24
C VAL A 344 21.83 11.14 26.32
N PRO A 345 21.56 12.37 26.78
CA PRO A 345 21.22 13.46 25.87
C PRO A 345 22.32 13.63 24.80
N SER A 346 21.92 13.81 23.55
CA SER A 346 22.89 13.93 22.42
C SER A 346 23.85 15.11 22.62
N SER A 347 23.47 16.13 23.39
CA SER A 347 24.31 17.27 23.76
C SER A 347 25.52 16.88 24.65
N ALA A 348 25.47 15.74 25.35
CA ALA A 348 26.59 15.26 26.18
C ALA A 348 27.72 14.69 25.33
N VAL A 349 27.45 14.27 24.09
CA VAL A 349 28.43 13.64 23.22
C VAL A 349 29.30 14.68 22.55
N GLN A 350 30.65 14.53 22.67
CA GLN A 350 31.64 15.39 22.05
C GLN A 350 32.46 14.64 21.02
N THR A 351 32.92 15.34 19.99
CA THR A 351 33.82 14.78 18.98
C THR A 351 35.16 15.48 19.05
N GLY A 352 36.22 14.73 19.30
CA GLY A 352 37.58 15.21 19.37
C GLY A 352 38.50 14.54 18.33
N GLN A 353 39.82 14.86 18.38
CA GLN A 353 40.79 14.28 17.47
C GLN A 353 40.97 12.76 17.65
N ALA A 354 40.74 12.25 18.88
CA ALA A 354 40.85 10.82 19.20
C ALA A 354 39.55 10.05 19.02
N GLY A 355 38.48 10.69 18.53
CA GLY A 355 37.16 10.08 18.39
C GLY A 355 36.08 10.73 19.24
N THR A 356 34.98 10.00 19.47
CA THR A 356 33.85 10.46 20.27
C THR A 356 34.05 10.14 21.75
N PHE A 357 33.71 11.11 22.61
CA PHE A 357 33.87 10.99 24.06
C PHE A 357 32.75 11.75 24.77
N VAL A 358 32.63 11.48 26.06
CA VAL A 358 31.75 12.23 26.98
C VAL A 358 32.60 12.66 28.22
N PHE A 359 32.19 13.76 28.85
CA PHE A 359 32.73 14.11 30.17
C PHE A 359 31.85 13.48 31.25
N VAL A 360 32.42 12.54 32.00
CA VAL A 360 31.79 11.91 33.16
C VAL A 360 32.22 12.67 34.43
N ILE A 361 31.23 12.98 35.28
CA ILE A 361 31.47 13.64 36.57
C ILE A 361 31.69 12.57 37.64
N ASN A 362 32.86 12.57 38.24
CA ASN A 362 33.22 11.69 39.35
C ASN A 362 32.58 12.16 40.67
N SER A 363 32.59 11.30 41.69
CA SER A 363 32.06 11.60 43.02
C SER A 363 32.77 12.75 43.75
N ASP A 364 34.01 13.08 43.37
CA ASP A 364 34.81 14.21 43.88
C ASP A 364 34.55 15.55 43.10
N LEU A 365 33.55 15.58 42.24
CA LEU A 365 33.22 16.69 41.36
C LEU A 365 34.33 17.05 40.35
N THR A 366 35.15 16.08 39.96
CA THR A 366 36.08 16.20 38.84
C THR A 366 35.51 15.58 37.61
N VAL A 367 35.90 16.05 36.41
CA VAL A 367 35.45 15.48 35.14
C VAL A 367 36.56 14.61 34.53
N GLU A 368 36.14 13.48 34.00
CA GLU A 368 36.95 12.57 33.22
C GLU A 368 36.47 12.55 31.76
N SER A 369 37.37 12.71 30.81
CA SER A 369 37.07 12.49 29.39
C SER A 369 37.13 10.99 29.10
N ARG A 370 35.97 10.39 28.83
CA ARG A 370 35.86 8.96 28.59
C ARG A 370 35.44 8.66 27.15
N PRO A 371 36.21 7.90 26.38
CA PRO A 371 35.86 7.52 25.04
C PRO A 371 34.62 6.61 25.07
N VAL A 372 33.69 6.83 24.13
CA VAL A 372 32.45 6.06 24.04
C VAL A 372 32.22 5.56 22.61
N VAL A 373 31.55 4.41 22.50
CA VAL A 373 31.06 3.88 21.25
C VAL A 373 29.59 4.27 21.16
N LEU A 374 29.27 5.07 20.14
CA LEU A 374 27.92 5.52 19.92
C LEU A 374 27.12 4.48 19.16
N GLY A 375 25.91 4.25 19.59
CA GLY A 375 24.86 3.61 18.82
C GLY A 375 24.04 4.64 18.06
N ARG A 376 22.76 4.36 17.91
CA ARG A 376 21.81 5.25 17.22
C ARG A 376 21.37 6.41 18.11
N SER A 377 21.03 7.51 17.45
CA SER A 377 20.39 8.65 18.11
C SER A 377 18.89 8.68 17.79
N LEU A 378 18.07 8.95 18.80
CA LEU A 378 16.62 9.00 18.69
C LEU A 378 16.07 10.10 19.61
N ASP A 379 15.26 10.98 19.05
CA ASP A 379 14.48 12.01 19.78
C ASP A 379 15.34 12.86 20.76
N GLY A 380 16.57 13.23 20.34
CA GLY A 380 17.48 14.06 21.14
C GLY A 380 18.36 13.29 22.12
N GLU A 381 18.22 11.98 22.19
CA GLU A 381 19.05 11.08 22.98
C GLU A 381 19.93 10.20 22.11
N THR A 382 21.09 9.80 22.61
CA THR A 382 22.03 8.92 21.93
C THR A 382 22.26 7.66 22.77
N VAL A 383 22.11 6.51 22.14
CA VAL A 383 22.44 5.22 22.74
C VAL A 383 23.96 5.09 22.82
N ILE A 384 24.44 4.64 23.97
CA ILE A 384 25.86 4.34 24.19
C ILE A 384 26.02 2.83 24.26
N GLU A 385 26.80 2.27 23.33
CA GLU A 385 27.06 0.83 23.27
C GLU A 385 28.17 0.40 24.22
N LYS A 386 29.18 1.26 24.42
CA LYS A 386 30.33 1.02 25.32
C LYS A 386 30.87 2.32 25.90
N GLY A 387 31.37 2.24 27.11
CA GLY A 387 32.13 3.33 27.74
C GLY A 387 31.45 4.00 28.91
N LEU A 388 30.19 3.73 29.19
CA LEU A 388 29.45 4.26 30.34
C LEU A 388 28.82 3.14 31.18
N GLN A 389 28.47 3.48 32.42
CA GLN A 389 27.73 2.66 33.37
C GLN A 389 26.40 3.30 33.71
N PRO A 390 25.40 2.54 34.15
CA PRO A 390 24.14 3.09 34.64
C PRO A 390 24.37 4.09 35.77
N ASP A 391 23.54 5.11 35.84
CA ASP A 391 23.50 6.15 36.88
C ASP A 391 24.72 7.08 36.93
N GLU A 392 25.70 6.93 36.04
CA GLU A 392 26.77 7.92 35.90
C GLU A 392 26.22 9.28 35.46
N LYS A 393 26.89 10.37 35.88
CA LYS A 393 26.55 11.73 35.48
C LYS A 393 27.43 12.19 34.32
N VAL A 394 26.83 12.66 33.25
CA VAL A 394 27.55 13.20 32.09
C VAL A 394 27.22 14.68 31.91
N VAL A 395 28.20 15.45 31.45
CA VAL A 395 28.05 16.89 31.21
C VAL A 395 27.29 17.11 29.91
N THR A 396 26.23 17.91 29.95
CA THR A 396 25.40 18.25 28.80
C THR A 396 25.61 19.65 28.28
N ASP A 397 26.14 20.56 29.10
CA ASP A 397 26.49 21.94 28.71
C ASP A 397 27.71 22.43 29.53
N GLY A 398 28.48 23.39 29.01
CA GLY A 398 29.72 23.90 29.61
C GLY A 398 30.99 23.18 29.21
N GLN A 399 30.92 22.19 28.31
CA GLN A 399 32.03 21.30 27.90
C GLN A 399 33.23 22.04 27.32
N LEU A 400 33.02 23.16 26.61
CA LEU A 400 34.07 23.94 25.94
C LEU A 400 35.14 24.48 26.86
N ARG A 401 34.86 24.55 28.17
CA ARG A 401 35.78 25.05 29.21
C ARG A 401 36.41 23.93 30.03
N LEU A 402 36.07 22.68 29.74
CA LEU A 402 36.51 21.55 30.51
C LEU A 402 37.84 20.96 29.95
N VAL A 403 38.70 20.62 30.85
CA VAL A 403 39.87 19.78 30.62
C VAL A 403 39.78 18.58 31.58
N PRO A 404 40.32 17.40 31.20
CA PRO A 404 40.33 16.25 32.10
C PRO A 404 40.91 16.61 33.47
N GLY A 405 40.24 16.23 34.56
CA GLY A 405 40.61 16.57 35.93
C GLY A 405 40.11 17.94 36.44
N ALA A 406 39.43 18.72 35.64
CA ALA A 406 38.84 20.00 36.08
C ALA A 406 37.71 19.78 37.12
N LYS A 407 37.67 20.63 38.14
CA LYS A 407 36.55 20.65 39.10
C LYS A 407 35.34 21.34 38.47
N VAL A 408 34.18 20.77 38.70
CA VAL A 408 32.91 21.30 38.16
C VAL A 408 31.92 21.63 39.28
N GLU A 409 31.07 22.62 39.01
CA GLU A 409 29.89 22.95 39.81
C GLU A 409 28.65 22.64 38.97
N ILE A 410 27.84 21.69 39.43
CA ILE A 410 26.60 21.29 38.71
C ILE A 410 25.56 22.35 38.95
N LYS A 411 25.16 23.04 37.88
CA LYS A 411 23.98 23.93 37.90
C LYS A 411 22.74 23.09 37.60
N ALA A 412 21.67 23.36 38.31
CA ALA A 412 20.37 22.81 37.99
C ALA A 412 19.96 23.24 36.57
N ASP A 413 19.47 22.27 35.77
CA ASP A 413 18.99 22.51 34.41
C ASP A 413 17.78 23.47 34.48
N ALA A 414 17.86 24.63 33.82
CA ALA A 414 16.77 25.60 33.76
C ALA A 414 15.58 25.09 32.93
N SER A 415 15.66 23.88 32.35
CA SER A 415 14.60 23.30 31.51
C SER A 415 13.55 22.49 32.28
N GLU A 416 13.75 22.22 33.59
CA GLU A 416 12.74 21.53 34.43
C GLU A 416 11.67 22.46 35.06
N VAL A 417 11.68 23.77 34.74
CA VAL A 417 10.67 24.69 35.24
C VAL A 417 9.78 25.16 34.10
N LYS A 418 8.84 24.28 33.69
CA LYS A 418 7.56 24.73 33.14
C LYS A 418 6.45 23.76 33.60
N PRO A 419 5.48 24.25 34.37
CA PRO A 419 4.28 23.49 34.71
C PRO A 419 3.37 23.28 33.47
#